data_947d6c7f88ad985ef4ba94e4fcda8f4b
#
_entry.id   947d6c7f88ad985ef4ba94e4fcda8f4b
#
_cell.length_a   1.000
_cell.length_b   1.000
_cell.length_c   1.000
_cell.angle_alpha   90.00
_cell.angle_beta   90.00
_cell.angle_gamma   90.00
#
_symmetry.space_group_name_H-M   'P 1'
#
loop_
_entity.id
_entity.type
_entity.pdbx_description
1 polymer ?
#
loop_
_entity_poly.entity_id
_entity_poly.type
_entity_poly.pdbx_seq_one_letter_code
_entity_poly.pdbx_strand_id
1 'polypeptide(L)'
;MLFRSELKLPRYGLTGQIRHAAVSIPANLAEGAGRRWQKEFAHFLSNSQGSASELETELIIANRLGYLDETTFARLISQLERIGRLITGLSRHVGRESSIANAR
;
A
#
# COMPACT_ATOMS: atom_id res chain seq x y z
N MET A 1 -18.14 11.35 12.57
CA MET A 1 -17.04 10.50 12.12
C MET A 1 -15.97 10.40 13.19
N LEU A 2 -15.66 9.20 13.57
CA LEU A 2 -14.81 9.00 14.74
C LEU A 2 -13.34 9.24 14.51
N PHE A 3 -12.94 9.28 13.27
CA PHE A 3 -11.54 9.43 12.96
C PHE A 3 -11.09 10.86 12.91
N ARG A 4 -11.87 11.73 13.50
CA ARG A 4 -11.59 13.14 13.49
C ARG A 4 -10.88 13.55 14.76
N SER A 5 -10.99 14.85 15.02
CA SER A 5 -10.30 15.49 16.10
C SER A 5 -10.58 14.91 17.47
N GLU A 6 -11.76 14.33 17.67
CA GLU A 6 -12.07 13.80 18.99
C GLU A 6 -11.20 12.60 19.34
N LEU A 7 -10.61 11.93 18.38
CA LEU A 7 -9.69 10.84 18.65
C LEU A 7 -8.34 11.32 19.08
N LYS A 8 -8.06 12.60 18.83
CA LYS A 8 -6.84 13.23 19.31
C LYS A 8 -5.57 12.48 18.95
N LEU A 9 -5.57 11.81 17.82
CA LEU A 9 -4.36 11.14 17.37
C LEU A 9 -3.34 12.19 16.97
N PRO A 10 -2.11 12.07 17.45
CA PRO A 10 -1.07 13.04 17.07
C PRO A 10 -0.88 13.02 15.57
N ARG A 11 -0.57 14.23 15.02
CA ARG A 11 -0.36 14.34 13.57
C ARG A 11 0.68 13.37 13.08
N TYR A 12 1.73 13.14 13.87
CA TYR A 12 2.82 12.26 13.51
C TYR A 12 2.65 10.87 14.08
N GLY A 13 1.49 10.57 14.67
CA GLY A 13 1.20 9.27 15.18
C GLY A 13 0.51 8.40 14.15
N LEU A 14 -0.38 7.54 14.62
CA LEU A 14 -1.00 6.52 13.79
C LEU A 14 -1.75 7.09 12.60
N THR A 15 -2.51 8.16 12.79
CA THR A 15 -3.28 8.75 11.69
C THR A 15 -2.36 9.23 10.57
N GLY A 16 -1.26 9.89 10.93
CA GLY A 16 -0.30 10.37 9.95
C GLY A 16 0.36 9.22 9.21
N GLN A 17 0.69 8.16 9.93
CA GLN A 17 1.32 6.99 9.32
C GLN A 17 0.37 6.28 8.36
N ILE A 18 -0.91 6.16 8.72
CA ILE A 18 -1.91 5.56 7.84
C ILE A 18 -2.03 6.37 6.56
N ARG A 19 -2.13 7.69 6.68
CA ARG A 19 -2.22 8.55 5.50
C ARG A 19 -0.99 8.42 4.62
N HIS A 20 0.18 8.42 5.22
CA HIS A 20 1.42 8.32 4.48
C HIS A 20 1.49 7.01 3.71
N ALA A 21 1.18 5.90 4.38
CA ALA A 21 1.22 4.59 3.74
C ALA A 21 0.19 4.50 2.61
N ALA A 22 -1.02 5.02 2.85
CA ALA A 22 -2.09 4.97 1.85
C ALA A 22 -1.73 5.75 0.60
N VAL A 23 -1.09 6.92 0.75
CA VAL A 23 -0.68 7.73 -0.39
C VAL A 23 0.52 7.12 -1.09
N SER A 24 1.41 6.47 -0.34
CA SER A 24 2.61 5.85 -0.91
C SER A 24 2.29 4.75 -1.92
N ILE A 25 1.17 4.04 -1.75
CA ILE A 25 0.83 2.97 -2.67
C ILE A 25 0.65 3.50 -4.10
N PRO A 26 -0.31 4.39 -4.35
CA PRO A 26 -0.48 4.90 -5.72
C PRO A 26 0.68 5.76 -6.18
N ALA A 27 1.34 6.47 -5.27
CA ALA A 27 2.47 7.31 -5.64
C ALA A 27 3.62 6.48 -6.21
N ASN A 28 3.92 5.34 -5.59
CA ASN A 28 4.97 4.46 -6.09
C ASN A 28 4.56 3.77 -7.39
N LEU A 29 3.28 3.43 -7.54
CA LEU A 29 2.80 2.87 -8.79
C LEU A 29 2.96 3.86 -9.94
N ALA A 30 2.56 5.11 -9.71
CA ALA A 30 2.66 6.14 -10.72
C ALA A 30 4.12 6.44 -11.06
N GLU A 31 4.96 6.51 -10.05
CA GLU A 31 6.37 6.77 -10.25
C GLU A 31 7.02 5.66 -11.06
N GLY A 32 6.72 4.41 -10.72
CA GLY A 32 7.28 3.27 -11.41
C GLY A 32 6.80 3.16 -12.85
N ALA A 33 5.52 3.42 -13.07
CA ALA A 33 4.94 3.34 -14.40
C ALA A 33 5.54 4.37 -15.36
N GLY A 34 6.05 5.47 -14.81
CA GLY A 34 6.69 6.50 -15.61
C GLY A 34 8.16 6.23 -15.89
N ARG A 35 8.72 5.15 -15.35
CA ARG A 35 10.13 4.86 -15.55
C ARG A 35 10.39 4.19 -16.89
N ARG A 36 11.57 4.40 -17.39
CA ARG A 36 11.98 3.89 -18.68
C ARG A 36 12.25 2.38 -18.66
N TRP A 37 12.78 1.88 -17.54
CA TRP A 37 13.25 0.51 -17.44
C TRP A 37 12.34 -0.34 -16.58
N GLN A 38 12.14 -1.58 -16.99
CA GLN A 38 11.31 -2.53 -16.22
C GLN A 38 11.90 -2.80 -14.84
N LYS A 39 13.21 -2.80 -14.75
CA LYS A 39 13.86 -3.02 -13.46
C LYS A 39 13.50 -1.93 -12.46
N GLU A 40 13.44 -0.68 -12.93
CA GLU A 40 13.06 0.43 -12.07
C GLU A 40 11.56 0.33 -11.69
N PHE A 41 10.73 -0.07 -12.65
CA PHE A 41 9.32 -0.27 -12.37
C PHE A 41 9.14 -1.33 -11.28
N ALA A 42 9.88 -2.45 -11.39
CA ALA A 42 9.82 -3.50 -10.38
C ALA A 42 10.22 -2.98 -9.01
N HIS A 43 11.19 -2.10 -8.94
CA HIS A 43 11.60 -1.49 -7.68
C HIS A 43 10.47 -0.69 -7.04
N PHE A 44 9.77 0.13 -7.82
CA PHE A 44 8.67 0.92 -7.30
C PHE A 44 7.46 0.07 -6.95
N LEU A 45 7.24 -1.03 -7.66
CA LEU A 45 6.21 -1.99 -7.29
C LEU A 45 6.51 -2.63 -5.93
N SER A 46 7.77 -2.94 -5.70
CA SER A 46 8.18 -3.48 -4.40
C SER A 46 7.92 -2.46 -3.28
N ASN A 47 8.20 -1.19 -3.55
CA ASN A 47 7.92 -0.13 -2.58
C ASN A 47 6.41 -0.01 -2.30
N SER A 48 5.58 -0.10 -3.34
CA SER A 48 4.12 -0.09 -3.15
C SER A 48 3.66 -1.26 -2.30
N GLN A 49 4.22 -2.44 -2.54
CA GLN A 49 3.86 -3.62 -1.77
C GLN A 49 4.23 -3.45 -0.30
N GLY A 50 5.40 -2.87 -0.04
CA GLY A 50 5.82 -2.56 1.32
C GLY A 50 4.87 -1.58 2.00
N SER A 51 4.43 -0.56 1.26
CA SER A 51 3.48 0.41 1.79
C SER A 51 2.14 -0.24 2.09
N ALA A 52 1.69 -1.18 1.24
CA ALA A 52 0.44 -1.89 1.49
C ALA A 52 0.53 -2.75 2.75
N SER A 53 1.66 -3.42 2.96
CA SER A 53 1.88 -4.22 4.16
C SER A 53 1.91 -3.35 5.40
N GLU A 54 2.56 -2.21 5.32
CA GLU A 54 2.61 -1.26 6.42
C GLU A 54 1.22 -0.74 6.75
N LEU A 55 0.43 -0.41 5.73
CA LEU A 55 -0.93 0.07 5.94
C LEU A 55 -1.80 -0.99 6.59
N GLU A 56 -1.65 -2.25 6.19
CA GLU A 56 -2.39 -3.34 6.80
C GLU A 56 -2.11 -3.42 8.29
N THR A 57 -0.85 -3.36 8.66
CA THR A 57 -0.45 -3.40 10.07
C THR A 57 -1.06 -2.23 10.83
N GLU A 58 -1.00 -1.04 10.26
CA GLU A 58 -1.52 0.15 10.92
C GLU A 58 -3.03 0.10 11.10
N LEU A 59 -3.75 -0.48 10.13
CA LEU A 59 -5.19 -0.65 10.24
C LEU A 59 -5.54 -1.66 11.32
N ILE A 60 -4.76 -2.71 11.45
CA ILE A 60 -4.96 -3.69 12.52
C ILE A 60 -4.78 -3.01 13.88
N ILE A 61 -3.74 -2.20 14.01
CA ILE A 61 -3.49 -1.48 15.25
C ILE A 61 -4.66 -0.54 15.55
N ALA A 62 -5.11 0.21 14.54
CA ALA A 62 -6.21 1.15 14.73
C ALA A 62 -7.50 0.45 15.17
N ASN A 63 -7.77 -0.72 14.58
CA ASN A 63 -8.94 -1.50 14.95
C ASN A 63 -8.82 -1.98 16.41
N ARG A 64 -7.69 -2.49 16.79
CA ARG A 64 -7.49 -3.00 18.15
C ARG A 64 -7.53 -1.91 19.21
N LEU A 65 -7.15 -0.70 18.83
CA LEU A 65 -7.22 0.45 19.74
C LEU A 65 -8.61 1.08 19.78
N GLY A 66 -9.55 0.57 18.98
CA GLY A 66 -10.92 1.07 18.99
C GLY A 66 -11.17 2.25 18.09
N TYR A 67 -10.23 2.62 17.24
CA TYR A 67 -10.41 3.76 16.33
C TYR A 67 -11.18 3.39 15.07
N LEU A 68 -11.26 2.11 14.73
CA LEU A 68 -12.04 1.61 13.59
C LEU A 68 -13.00 0.55 14.07
N ASP A 69 -14.26 0.65 13.68
CA ASP A 69 -15.21 -0.40 13.98
C ASP A 69 -14.96 -1.60 13.07
N GLU A 70 -15.59 -2.75 13.42
CA GLU A 70 -15.32 -3.99 12.70
C GLU A 70 -15.76 -3.93 11.25
N THR A 71 -16.87 -3.28 10.97
CA THR A 71 -17.39 -3.21 9.61
C THR A 71 -16.45 -2.41 8.72
N THR A 72 -16.02 -1.25 9.19
CA THR A 72 -15.10 -0.42 8.44
C THR A 72 -13.76 -1.11 8.27
N PHE A 73 -13.26 -1.73 9.34
CA PHE A 73 -12.00 -2.45 9.30
C PHE A 73 -12.04 -3.58 8.28
N ALA A 74 -13.08 -4.41 8.32
CA ALA A 74 -13.19 -5.53 7.39
C ALA A 74 -13.22 -5.06 5.94
N ARG A 75 -13.94 -3.95 5.68
CA ARG A 75 -14.02 -3.41 4.33
C ARG A 75 -12.67 -2.91 3.85
N LEU A 76 -11.96 -2.20 4.70
CA LEU A 76 -10.65 -1.65 4.32
C LEU A 76 -9.63 -2.74 4.09
N ILE A 77 -9.62 -3.77 4.95
CA ILE A 77 -8.70 -4.90 4.78
C ILE A 77 -9.01 -5.63 3.47
N SER A 78 -10.28 -5.84 3.17
CA SER A 78 -10.66 -6.52 1.92
C SER A 78 -10.18 -5.74 0.70
N GLN A 79 -10.35 -4.42 0.72
CA GLN A 79 -9.88 -3.57 -0.38
C GLN A 79 -8.37 -3.63 -0.50
N LEU A 80 -7.67 -3.61 0.62
CA LEU A 80 -6.22 -3.62 0.63
C LEU A 80 -5.68 -4.95 0.13
N GLU A 81 -6.33 -6.06 0.47
CA GLU A 81 -5.94 -7.37 -0.04
C GLU A 81 -6.08 -7.43 -1.56
N ARG A 82 -7.14 -6.84 -2.08
CA ARG A 82 -7.33 -6.78 -3.53
C ARG A 82 -6.20 -5.98 -4.19
N ILE A 83 -5.86 -4.83 -3.61
CA ILE A 83 -4.76 -4.01 -4.11
C ILE A 83 -3.47 -4.81 -4.09
N GLY A 84 -3.21 -5.53 -3.00
CA GLY A 84 -2.02 -6.36 -2.88
C GLY A 84 -1.91 -7.41 -3.96
N ARG A 85 -3.03 -8.07 -4.28
CA ARG A 85 -3.05 -9.06 -5.34
C ARG A 85 -2.77 -8.44 -6.70
N LEU A 86 -3.31 -7.26 -6.96
CA LEU A 86 -3.05 -6.56 -8.21
C LEU A 86 -1.58 -6.19 -8.35
N ILE A 87 -0.98 -5.69 -7.28
CA ILE A 87 0.43 -5.34 -7.28
C ILE A 87 1.28 -6.59 -7.50
N THR A 88 0.95 -7.68 -6.82
CA THR A 88 1.68 -8.94 -6.98
C THR A 88 1.61 -9.44 -8.41
N GLY A 89 0.41 -9.40 -9.01
CA GLY A 89 0.25 -9.82 -10.40
C GLY A 89 1.06 -8.97 -11.36
N LEU A 90 1.04 -7.65 -11.13
CA LEU A 90 1.81 -6.74 -11.98
C LEU A 90 3.31 -6.97 -11.80
N SER A 91 3.76 -7.21 -10.56
CA SER A 91 5.16 -7.49 -10.29
C SER A 91 5.64 -8.74 -11.01
N ARG A 92 4.81 -9.78 -11.04
CA ARG A 92 5.16 -11.01 -11.76
C ARG A 92 5.26 -10.75 -13.25
N HIS A 93 4.33 -9.98 -13.78
CA HIS A 93 4.35 -9.64 -15.20
C HIS A 93 5.61 -8.86 -15.57
N VAL A 94 5.94 -7.83 -14.80
CA VAL A 94 7.12 -7.02 -15.02
C VAL A 94 8.39 -7.87 -14.88
N GLY A 95 8.40 -8.78 -13.91
CA GLY A 95 9.54 -9.69 -13.72
C GLY A 95 9.76 -10.60 -14.91
N ARG A 96 8.70 -11.14 -15.47
CA ARG A 96 8.78 -12.00 -16.66
C ARG A 96 9.29 -11.20 -17.86
N GLU A 97 8.78 -9.99 -18.05
CA GLU A 97 9.23 -9.15 -19.16
C GLU A 97 10.72 -8.85 -19.04
N SER A 98 11.17 -8.54 -17.84
CA SER A 98 12.58 -8.25 -17.60
C SER A 98 13.44 -9.47 -17.85
N SER A 99 13.01 -10.65 -17.40
CA SER A 99 13.74 -11.89 -17.61
C SER A 99 13.86 -12.23 -19.09
N ILE A 100 12.79 -12.05 -19.84
CA ILE A 100 12.80 -12.32 -21.29
C ILE A 100 13.77 -11.37 -21.96
N ALA A 101 13.75 -10.10 -21.60
CA ALA A 101 14.68 -9.12 -22.17
C ALA A 101 16.14 -9.48 -21.87
N ASN A 102 16.40 -9.96 -20.65
CA ASN A 102 17.76 -10.31 -20.26
C ASN A 102 18.24 -11.60 -20.90
N ALA A 103 17.32 -12.46 -21.29
CA ALA A 103 17.68 -13.73 -21.92
C ALA A 103 18.18 -13.56 -23.36
N ARG A 104 17.95 -12.40 -23.93
CA ARG A 104 18.41 -12.13 -25.28
C ARG A 104 19.85 -11.68 -25.27
#